data_045491bb1689937b2896a666b172631e
#
_entry.id   045491bb1689937b2896a666b172631e
#
_cell.length_a   1.000
_cell.length_b   1.000
_cell.length_c   1.000
_cell.angle_alpha   90.00
_cell.angle_beta   90.00
_cell.angle_gamma   90.00
#
_symmetry.space_group_name_H-M   'P 1'
#
loop_
_entity.id
_entity.type
_entity.pdbx_description
1 polymer ?
#
loop_
_entity_poly.entity_id
_entity_poly.type
_entity_poly.pdbx_seq_one_letter_code
_entity_poly.pdbx_strand_id
1 'polypeptide(L)'
;ACSSSAGYSFRAVLGPCTGAVVVDCIEGLTGTLSDGTSVAGVFKQYFPLQGVTDFVGSPSEGVPSGGPPSLWTLAGAPHGFGNDYEVTVEVVGSKKNGDALTPTRSFFASVTPVSLFQTACDVRYNGHCMDTYREEVGLNGKTTIGFAGVAADQDAGIRCVNWGENGKCALKHAFPAGVKFALKVRLSTSPSGWLHGRMQDPVASIDRVNNVTTINIAANPTKVPIISGVGQWAVLPTAIQESFTAKCANVRCGTRQPQEAQGGYLTMSVADRNIIFGPSAFSTEAFEQIKLWTGFLKDTASAMPSQWSVRTLGDSEMQRAPSCIKSGVGVTGIVATNASAYSEGPPTFDPVTSSLNYKVAALHFEKDGVTPFKGQYNLILRSDIANCLYGVSDSTKEASVSVTGEDGVAKAATTAFTYNNGWFSFSAKGFTHSAPIIKVKLTSPQNDVKRLSQVKKGTITNKAKLIVLSGLKYKSTSRWFVQVSTPNICRVTGTGVKNLKAGSCKLVVYVTPKVSKTVPKPKTVSARISLKVS
;
A
#
# COMPACT_ATOMS: atom_id res chain seq x y z
N ALA A 1 10.08 -13.49 -30.80
CA ALA A 1 9.26 -12.36 -31.22
C ALA A 1 7.80 -12.64 -30.85
N CYS A 2 7.19 -11.78 -30.04
CA CYS A 2 5.76 -11.87 -29.72
C CYS A 2 4.97 -11.58 -31.01
N SER A 3 4.14 -12.52 -31.44
CA SER A 3 3.28 -12.34 -32.62
C SER A 3 2.09 -11.46 -32.22
N SER A 4 1.77 -10.44 -33.03
CA SER A 4 0.62 -9.55 -32.82
C SER A 4 -0.74 -10.27 -32.82
N SER A 5 -0.79 -11.50 -33.31
CA SER A 5 -1.97 -12.36 -33.40
C SER A 5 -2.20 -13.23 -32.15
N ALA A 6 -1.22 -13.37 -31.28
CA ALA A 6 -1.33 -14.13 -30.04
C ALA A 6 -1.37 -13.19 -28.83
N GLY A 7 -2.19 -13.49 -27.84
CA GLY A 7 -2.11 -12.82 -26.55
C GLY A 7 -0.74 -13.06 -25.91
N TYR A 8 -0.18 -12.02 -25.30
CA TYR A 8 1.09 -12.12 -24.58
C TYR A 8 1.04 -11.39 -23.23
N SER A 9 1.93 -11.78 -22.34
CA SER A 9 2.25 -11.05 -21.13
C SER A 9 3.76 -10.86 -21.05
N PHE A 10 4.17 -9.77 -20.42
CA PHE A 10 5.58 -9.50 -20.18
C PHE A 10 5.81 -9.05 -18.74
N ARG A 11 7.02 -9.29 -18.28
CA ARG A 11 7.57 -8.79 -17.02
C ARG A 11 8.96 -8.25 -17.32
N ALA A 12 9.12 -6.94 -17.24
CA ALA A 12 10.37 -6.26 -17.58
C ALA A 12 10.92 -5.55 -16.35
N VAL A 13 12.18 -5.82 -16.02
CA VAL A 13 12.94 -5.00 -15.09
C VAL A 13 13.67 -3.94 -15.89
N LEU A 14 13.43 -2.67 -15.55
CA LEU A 14 13.92 -1.53 -16.31
C LEU A 14 15.35 -1.16 -15.91
N GLY A 15 16.17 -0.86 -16.90
CA GLY A 15 17.51 -0.31 -16.71
C GLY A 15 17.52 1.21 -16.61
N PRO A 16 18.72 1.83 -16.48
CA PRO A 16 18.89 3.28 -16.51
C PRO A 16 18.54 3.86 -17.88
N CYS A 17 18.06 5.11 -17.89
CA CYS A 17 17.91 5.87 -19.13
C CYS A 17 19.30 6.17 -19.73
N THR A 18 19.43 5.98 -21.03
CA THR A 18 20.66 6.27 -21.80
C THR A 18 20.31 7.17 -22.98
N GLY A 19 21.31 7.61 -23.73
CA GLY A 19 21.05 8.40 -24.94
C GLY A 19 20.13 7.72 -25.97
N ALA A 20 20.08 6.38 -25.98
CA ALA A 20 19.21 5.59 -26.87
C ALA A 20 17.90 5.17 -26.21
N VAL A 21 17.86 5.04 -24.88
CA VAL A 21 16.68 4.60 -24.10
C VAL A 21 16.21 5.76 -23.24
N VAL A 22 15.18 6.47 -23.69
CA VAL A 22 14.66 7.69 -23.04
C VAL A 22 13.31 7.51 -22.37
N VAL A 23 12.70 6.33 -22.51
CA VAL A 23 11.42 5.95 -21.93
C VAL A 23 11.46 4.46 -21.54
N ASP A 24 10.62 4.06 -20.61
CA ASP A 24 10.66 2.76 -19.93
C ASP A 24 12.04 2.49 -19.31
N CYS A 25 12.48 3.46 -18.49
CA CYS A 25 13.81 3.46 -17.90
C CYS A 25 13.84 4.21 -16.55
N ILE A 26 14.88 3.97 -15.77
CA ILE A 26 15.19 4.68 -14.53
C ILE A 26 15.93 5.98 -14.89
N GLU A 27 15.29 7.13 -14.66
CA GLU A 27 15.91 8.43 -14.93
C GLU A 27 16.99 8.78 -13.91
N GLY A 28 16.80 8.36 -12.65
CA GLY A 28 17.80 8.59 -11.62
C GLY A 28 17.38 8.15 -10.23
N LEU A 29 18.39 7.96 -9.40
CA LEU A 29 18.31 7.78 -7.97
C LEU A 29 18.98 8.98 -7.29
N THR A 30 18.36 9.53 -6.24
CA THR A 30 18.92 10.68 -5.49
C THR A 30 18.77 10.42 -4.00
N GLY A 31 19.80 10.74 -3.23
CA GLY A 31 19.75 10.83 -1.77
C GLY A 31 19.68 12.30 -1.34
N THR A 32 18.81 12.64 -0.39
CA THR A 32 18.82 13.94 0.28
C THR A 32 19.23 13.72 1.74
N LEU A 33 20.32 14.33 2.15
CA LEU A 33 20.88 14.22 3.49
C LEU A 33 20.07 15.06 4.49
N SER A 34 20.33 14.89 5.78
CA SER A 34 19.63 15.62 6.86
C SER A 34 19.85 17.14 6.84
N ASP A 35 20.94 17.59 6.25
CA ASP A 35 21.25 19.03 6.04
C ASP A 35 20.59 19.62 4.78
N GLY A 36 19.84 18.78 4.02
CA GLY A 36 19.22 19.16 2.76
C GLY A 36 20.12 18.98 1.52
N THR A 37 21.37 18.57 1.68
CA THR A 37 22.28 18.31 0.55
C THR A 37 21.75 17.19 -0.32
N SER A 38 21.69 17.41 -1.62
CA SER A 38 21.26 16.40 -2.60
C SER A 38 22.46 15.69 -3.21
N VAL A 39 22.44 14.37 -3.19
CA VAL A 39 23.46 13.48 -3.74
C VAL A 39 22.86 12.67 -4.88
N ALA A 40 23.35 12.88 -6.09
CA ALA A 40 22.90 12.10 -7.25
C ALA A 40 23.57 10.73 -7.25
N GLY A 41 22.77 9.69 -7.53
CA GLY A 41 23.24 8.35 -7.79
C GLY A 41 23.85 8.25 -9.20
N VAL A 42 24.95 7.53 -9.29
CA VAL A 42 25.60 7.21 -10.57
C VAL A 42 25.38 5.74 -10.86
N PHE A 43 24.85 5.42 -12.04
CA PHE A 43 24.72 4.03 -12.47
C PHE A 43 26.11 3.39 -12.53
N LYS A 44 26.25 2.22 -11.89
CA LYS A 44 27.50 1.48 -11.81
C LYS A 44 27.54 0.30 -12.77
N GLN A 45 26.59 -0.59 -12.64
CA GLN A 45 26.49 -1.81 -13.45
C GLN A 45 25.13 -2.49 -13.24
N TYR A 46 24.84 -3.47 -14.08
CA TYR A 46 23.76 -4.43 -13.82
C TYR A 46 24.24 -5.54 -12.88
N PHE A 47 23.31 -6.10 -12.09
CA PHE A 47 23.60 -7.26 -11.26
C PHE A 47 22.35 -8.13 -11.06
N PRO A 48 22.40 -9.44 -11.40
CA PRO A 48 23.55 -10.13 -12.06
C PRO A 48 23.93 -9.48 -13.39
N LEU A 49 25.07 -9.85 -13.94
CA LEU A 49 25.51 -9.32 -15.24
C LEU A 49 24.48 -9.62 -16.33
N GLN A 50 24.36 -8.72 -17.32
CA GLN A 50 23.47 -8.90 -18.46
C GLN A 50 23.77 -10.19 -19.23
N GLY A 51 22.72 -10.81 -19.78
CA GLY A 51 22.85 -11.88 -20.78
C GLY A 51 21.90 -13.06 -20.64
N VAL A 52 21.44 -13.39 -19.42
CA VAL A 52 20.66 -14.64 -19.22
C VAL A 52 19.14 -14.40 -19.20
N THR A 53 18.70 -13.24 -18.75
CA THR A 53 17.27 -12.90 -18.60
C THR A 53 16.85 -11.71 -19.44
N ASP A 54 17.75 -11.20 -20.26
CA ASP A 54 17.51 -9.99 -21.03
C ASP A 54 16.67 -10.29 -22.27
N PHE A 55 15.74 -9.40 -22.54
CA PHE A 55 15.01 -9.43 -23.81
C PHE A 55 14.91 -8.01 -24.39
N VAL A 56 14.91 -7.96 -25.71
CA VAL A 56 14.66 -6.71 -26.43
C VAL A 56 13.16 -6.48 -26.51
N GLY A 57 12.71 -5.35 -26.03
CA GLY A 57 11.32 -4.94 -26.11
C GLY A 57 10.85 -4.67 -27.52
N SER A 58 9.56 -4.41 -27.64
CA SER A 58 8.92 -3.98 -28.89
C SER A 58 8.14 -2.69 -28.62
N PRO A 59 8.73 -1.51 -28.88
CA PRO A 59 8.05 -0.23 -28.63
C PRO A 59 6.73 -0.11 -29.40
N SER A 60 6.63 -0.65 -30.61
CA SER A 60 5.39 -0.66 -31.40
C SER A 60 4.27 -1.46 -30.73
N GLU A 61 4.60 -2.46 -29.93
CA GLU A 61 3.67 -3.27 -29.16
C GLU A 61 3.54 -2.77 -27.70
N GLY A 62 4.26 -1.72 -27.33
CA GLY A 62 4.29 -1.18 -25.96
C GLY A 62 4.99 -2.09 -24.95
N VAL A 63 5.88 -2.96 -25.42
CA VAL A 63 6.67 -3.88 -24.58
C VAL A 63 8.03 -3.26 -24.32
N PRO A 64 8.36 -2.89 -23.09
CA PRO A 64 9.70 -2.39 -22.76
C PRO A 64 10.74 -3.50 -22.84
N SER A 65 11.99 -3.12 -23.07
CA SER A 65 13.10 -4.05 -22.88
C SER A 65 13.26 -4.39 -21.41
N GLY A 66 13.61 -5.64 -21.12
CA GLY A 66 13.87 -6.13 -19.76
C GLY A 66 15.30 -6.60 -19.58
N GLY A 67 15.81 -6.43 -18.37
CA GLY A 67 17.16 -6.86 -17.97
C GLY A 67 17.24 -7.13 -16.47
N PRO A 68 18.44 -7.29 -15.92
CA PRO A 68 18.63 -7.42 -14.49
C PRO A 68 18.44 -6.09 -13.76
N PRO A 69 18.28 -6.11 -12.42
CA PRO A 69 18.37 -4.91 -11.59
C PRO A 69 19.68 -4.15 -11.79
N SER A 70 19.67 -2.87 -11.45
CA SER A 70 20.81 -1.96 -11.61
C SER A 70 21.41 -1.57 -10.28
N LEU A 71 22.75 -1.47 -10.22
CA LEU A 71 23.49 -0.93 -9.08
C LEU A 71 23.83 0.52 -9.32
N TRP A 72 23.59 1.34 -8.30
CA TRP A 72 23.83 2.78 -8.31
C TRP A 72 24.73 3.16 -7.12
N THR A 73 25.75 3.96 -7.36
CA THR A 73 26.63 4.46 -6.30
C THR A 73 26.19 5.86 -5.87
N LEU A 74 25.90 6.06 -4.58
CA LEU A 74 25.64 7.36 -3.96
C LEU A 74 26.80 7.72 -3.03
N ALA A 75 27.83 8.36 -3.56
CA ALA A 75 29.07 8.62 -2.84
C ALA A 75 28.87 9.43 -1.53
N GLY A 76 27.89 10.35 -1.51
CA GLY A 76 27.57 11.15 -0.31
C GLY A 76 26.58 10.53 0.65
N ALA A 77 26.08 9.32 0.39
CA ALA A 77 25.12 8.60 1.26
C ALA A 77 25.62 7.19 1.58
N PRO A 78 26.73 7.03 2.30
CA PRO A 78 27.27 5.72 2.61
C PRO A 78 26.40 4.98 3.62
N HIS A 79 26.28 3.67 3.46
CA HIS A 79 25.79 2.74 4.47
C HIS A 79 26.95 1.95 5.10
N GLY A 80 26.68 1.05 6.05
CA GLY A 80 27.73 0.38 6.84
C GLY A 80 28.78 -0.40 6.06
N PHE A 81 28.53 -0.72 4.77
CA PHE A 81 29.40 -1.55 3.92
C PHE A 81 29.64 -0.94 2.53
N GLY A 82 29.53 0.35 2.40
CA GLY A 82 29.76 1.05 1.15
C GLY A 82 28.66 2.06 0.81
N ASN A 83 28.54 2.36 -0.47
CA ASN A 83 27.63 3.37 -0.99
C ASN A 83 26.88 2.91 -2.23
N ASP A 84 26.80 1.61 -2.45
CA ASP A 84 26.08 1.00 -3.55
C ASP A 84 24.64 0.65 -3.16
N TYR A 85 23.72 0.88 -4.08
CA TYR A 85 22.29 0.63 -3.92
C TYR A 85 21.78 -0.14 -5.12
N GLU A 86 21.08 -1.25 -4.87
CA GLU A 86 20.33 -1.93 -5.91
C GLU A 86 18.99 -1.22 -6.14
N VAL A 87 18.73 -0.91 -7.40
CA VAL A 87 17.45 -0.36 -7.84
C VAL A 87 16.78 -1.39 -8.74
N THR A 88 15.61 -1.84 -8.32
CA THR A 88 14.72 -2.68 -9.11
C THR A 88 13.48 -1.88 -9.46
N VAL A 89 13.22 -1.71 -10.75
CA VAL A 89 11.95 -1.17 -11.27
C VAL A 89 11.37 -2.20 -12.22
N GLU A 90 10.22 -2.76 -11.85
CA GLU A 90 9.56 -3.80 -12.61
C GLU A 90 8.23 -3.31 -13.14
N VAL A 91 7.95 -3.60 -14.39
CA VAL A 91 6.66 -3.39 -15.03
C VAL A 91 6.13 -4.70 -15.61
N VAL A 92 4.85 -4.95 -15.35
CA VAL A 92 4.15 -6.13 -15.89
C VAL A 92 2.98 -5.65 -16.73
N GLY A 93 2.88 -6.16 -17.94
CA GLY A 93 1.78 -5.85 -18.85
C GLY A 93 1.27 -7.10 -19.55
N SER A 94 0.10 -6.99 -20.17
CA SER A 94 -0.42 -8.04 -21.04
C SER A 94 -1.31 -7.46 -22.13
N LYS A 95 -1.35 -8.16 -23.26
CA LYS A 95 -2.25 -7.90 -24.36
C LYS A 95 -3.00 -9.20 -24.69
N LYS A 96 -4.30 -9.14 -24.82
CA LYS A 96 -5.09 -10.25 -25.37
C LYS A 96 -5.15 -10.10 -26.89
N ASN A 97 -5.33 -11.22 -27.58
CA ASN A 97 -5.50 -11.20 -29.02
C ASN A 97 -6.67 -10.27 -29.43
N GLY A 98 -6.42 -9.38 -30.38
CA GLY A 98 -7.43 -8.41 -30.87
C GLY A 98 -7.62 -7.15 -30.02
N ASP A 99 -7.08 -7.09 -28.81
CA ASP A 99 -7.21 -5.94 -27.93
C ASP A 99 -6.08 -4.92 -28.15
N ALA A 100 -6.35 -3.66 -27.83
CA ALA A 100 -5.29 -2.68 -27.61
C ALA A 100 -4.41 -3.13 -26.42
N LEU A 101 -3.15 -2.68 -26.38
CA LEU A 101 -2.29 -2.92 -25.23
C LEU A 101 -2.98 -2.45 -23.96
N THR A 102 -3.18 -3.35 -22.99
CA THR A 102 -3.67 -2.94 -21.68
C THR A 102 -2.61 -2.09 -20.97
N PRO A 103 -3.01 -1.06 -20.23
CA PRO A 103 -2.07 -0.29 -19.41
C PRO A 103 -1.24 -1.21 -18.52
N THR A 104 -0.04 -0.78 -18.15
CA THR A 104 0.83 -1.50 -17.21
C THR A 104 0.01 -2.02 -16.02
N ARG A 105 -0.14 -3.34 -15.93
CA ARG A 105 -0.98 -3.98 -14.91
C ARG A 105 -0.36 -3.92 -13.52
N SER A 106 0.98 -3.94 -13.50
CA SER A 106 1.73 -3.92 -12.25
C SER A 106 2.99 -3.08 -12.44
N PHE A 107 3.26 -2.26 -11.43
CA PHE A 107 4.47 -1.49 -11.28
C PHE A 107 5.02 -1.79 -9.88
N PHE A 108 6.30 -2.11 -9.81
CA PHE A 108 7.03 -2.27 -8.56
C PHE A 108 8.33 -1.48 -8.66
N ALA A 109 8.71 -0.81 -7.59
CA ALA A 109 10.01 -0.17 -7.49
C ALA A 109 10.57 -0.32 -6.08
N SER A 110 11.87 -0.59 -5.97
CA SER A 110 12.60 -0.66 -4.71
C SER A 110 13.99 -0.09 -4.83
N VAL A 111 14.46 0.42 -3.71
CA VAL A 111 15.86 0.81 -3.48
C VAL A 111 16.36 0.01 -2.30
N THR A 112 17.52 -0.60 -2.41
CA THR A 112 18.10 -1.43 -1.34
C THR A 112 19.60 -1.18 -1.23
N PRO A 113 20.13 -0.77 -0.06
CA PRO A 113 21.57 -0.69 0.18
C PRO A 113 22.19 -2.07 0.07
N VAL A 114 23.24 -2.22 -0.73
CA VAL A 114 23.87 -3.52 -0.96
C VAL A 114 25.38 -3.43 -1.01
N SER A 115 26.05 -4.55 -0.73
CA SER A 115 27.42 -4.79 -1.14
C SER A 115 27.51 -6.07 -1.93
N LEU A 116 28.40 -6.12 -2.91
CA LEU A 116 28.67 -7.37 -3.62
C LEU A 116 29.55 -8.26 -2.75
N PHE A 117 29.07 -9.43 -2.46
CA PHE A 117 29.70 -10.41 -1.61
C PHE A 117 29.88 -11.73 -2.35
N GLN A 118 31.02 -12.40 -2.15
CA GLN A 118 31.28 -13.75 -2.65
C GLN A 118 31.02 -14.72 -1.51
N THR A 119 30.06 -15.60 -1.65
CA THR A 119 29.80 -16.67 -0.67
C THR A 119 30.30 -18.01 -1.17
N ALA A 120 30.72 -18.88 -0.23
CA ALA A 120 30.87 -20.30 -0.52
C ALA A 120 29.47 -20.90 -0.73
N CYS A 121 29.21 -21.30 -1.95
CA CYS A 121 27.89 -21.72 -2.39
C CYS A 121 27.72 -23.22 -2.30
N ASP A 122 26.72 -23.71 -1.59
CA ASP A 122 26.22 -25.08 -1.75
C ASP A 122 25.25 -25.10 -2.93
N VAL A 123 25.70 -25.56 -4.07
CA VAL A 123 24.97 -25.60 -5.33
C VAL A 123 24.02 -26.79 -5.34
N ARG A 124 22.84 -26.69 -4.74
CA ARG A 124 21.87 -27.80 -4.71
C ARG A 124 20.77 -27.74 -5.75
N TYR A 125 20.54 -26.60 -6.40
CA TYR A 125 19.48 -26.47 -7.41
C TYR A 125 19.91 -25.57 -8.56
N ASN A 126 20.02 -26.13 -9.76
CA ASN A 126 20.22 -25.41 -11.04
C ASN A 126 21.32 -24.33 -11.04
N GLY A 127 22.42 -24.52 -10.31
CA GLY A 127 23.52 -23.56 -10.26
C GLY A 127 23.27 -22.34 -9.36
N HIS A 128 22.15 -22.26 -8.64
CA HIS A 128 21.85 -21.19 -7.71
C HIS A 128 22.22 -21.55 -6.28
N CYS A 129 22.91 -20.66 -5.61
CA CYS A 129 23.15 -20.76 -4.19
C CYS A 129 21.82 -20.61 -3.43
N MET A 130 21.45 -21.62 -2.69
CA MET A 130 20.27 -21.52 -1.84
C MET A 130 20.68 -21.04 -0.44
N ASP A 131 20.47 -19.76 -0.21
CA ASP A 131 20.58 -19.12 1.11
C ASP A 131 19.29 -19.38 1.92
N THR A 132 18.97 -20.63 2.18
CA THR A 132 17.60 -20.97 2.52
C THR A 132 17.40 -21.57 3.88
N TYR A 133 18.46 -22.00 4.55
CA TYR A 133 18.27 -22.67 5.83
C TYR A 133 19.12 -22.01 6.90
N ARG A 134 18.44 -21.56 7.93
CA ARG A 134 19.02 -20.95 9.10
C ARG A 134 18.67 -21.77 10.31
N GLU A 135 19.61 -21.96 11.20
CA GLU A 135 19.31 -22.45 12.54
C GLU A 135 18.60 -21.35 13.32
N GLU A 136 17.33 -21.56 13.63
CA GLU A 136 16.58 -20.71 14.53
C GLU A 136 16.37 -21.44 15.85
N VAL A 137 16.70 -20.77 16.94
CA VAL A 137 16.39 -21.28 18.27
C VAL A 137 14.93 -20.96 18.58
N GLY A 138 14.10 -21.98 18.59
CA GLY A 138 12.70 -21.82 18.97
C GLY A 138 12.54 -21.40 20.44
N LEU A 139 11.35 -20.91 20.80
CA LEU A 139 11.04 -20.50 22.18
C LEU A 139 11.17 -21.64 23.22
N ASN A 140 11.25 -22.88 22.76
CA ASN A 140 11.52 -24.07 23.58
C ASN A 140 13.02 -24.38 23.73
N GLY A 141 13.91 -23.50 23.26
CA GLY A 141 15.35 -23.68 23.29
C GLY A 141 15.91 -24.72 22.31
N LYS A 142 15.07 -25.34 21.46
CA LYS A 142 15.52 -26.25 20.41
C LYS A 142 15.86 -25.51 19.14
N THR A 143 17.00 -25.83 18.56
CA THR A 143 17.41 -25.33 17.25
C THR A 143 16.60 -26.02 16.15
N THR A 144 16.01 -25.25 15.27
CA THR A 144 15.32 -25.74 14.08
C THR A 144 15.88 -25.06 12.83
N ILE A 145 15.84 -25.78 11.71
CA ILE A 145 16.24 -25.21 10.43
C ILE A 145 15.01 -24.51 9.88
N GLY A 146 15.00 -23.19 9.94
CA GLY A 146 13.92 -22.35 9.43
C GLY A 146 14.14 -21.92 7.98
N PHE A 147 13.06 -21.54 7.32
CA PHE A 147 13.12 -20.98 5.97
C PHE A 147 13.64 -19.54 6.03
N ALA A 148 14.78 -19.24 5.43
CA ALA A 148 15.38 -17.89 5.42
C ALA A 148 14.60 -16.85 4.59
N GLY A 149 13.35 -17.12 4.23
CA GLY A 149 12.44 -16.17 3.60
C GLY A 149 11.98 -15.03 4.54
N VAL A 150 12.15 -15.22 5.84
CA VAL A 150 11.93 -14.18 6.83
C VAL A 150 13.16 -13.31 6.86
N ALA A 151 13.05 -12.06 6.46
CA ALA A 151 14.15 -11.13 6.48
C ALA A 151 14.66 -11.00 7.91
N ALA A 152 15.77 -11.67 8.15
CA ALA A 152 16.53 -11.40 9.35
C ALA A 152 16.89 -9.91 9.35
N ASP A 153 16.88 -9.31 10.53
CA ASP A 153 17.57 -8.06 10.73
C ASP A 153 19.03 -8.25 10.30
N GLN A 154 19.72 -7.18 9.97
CA GLN A 154 21.08 -7.17 9.48
C GLN A 154 22.06 -7.96 10.33
N ASP A 155 21.80 -8.05 11.64
CA ASP A 155 22.61 -8.81 12.60
C ASP A 155 22.34 -10.32 12.54
N ALA A 156 21.38 -10.76 11.75
CA ALA A 156 20.85 -12.10 11.85
C ALA A 156 21.13 -12.98 10.61
N GLY A 157 22.07 -12.62 9.76
CA GLY A 157 22.55 -13.48 8.66
C GLY A 157 22.57 -12.85 7.28
N ILE A 158 23.34 -13.45 6.42
CA ILE A 158 23.56 -13.07 5.03
C ILE A 158 22.25 -13.20 4.26
N ARG A 159 21.74 -12.11 3.74
CA ARG A 159 20.60 -12.10 2.84
C ARG A 159 20.95 -11.48 1.51
N CYS A 160 20.91 -12.28 0.47
CA CYS A 160 21.07 -11.82 -0.88
C CYS A 160 19.75 -11.27 -1.42
N VAL A 161 19.76 -10.04 -1.88
CA VAL A 161 18.62 -9.45 -2.60
C VAL A 161 18.56 -10.04 -4.00
N ASN A 162 19.73 -10.25 -4.58
CA ASN A 162 19.90 -10.82 -5.90
C ASN A 162 21.16 -11.68 -5.99
N TRP A 163 21.14 -12.68 -6.87
CA TRP A 163 22.23 -13.63 -7.05
C TRP A 163 22.84 -13.49 -8.44
N GLY A 164 24.17 -13.44 -8.49
CA GLY A 164 24.95 -13.55 -9.71
C GLY A 164 25.58 -14.92 -9.88
N GLU A 165 26.39 -15.06 -10.89
CA GLU A 165 27.15 -16.28 -11.14
C GLU A 165 28.17 -16.58 -10.03
N ASN A 166 28.50 -17.86 -9.86
CA ASN A 166 29.54 -18.35 -8.97
C ASN A 166 29.40 -17.92 -7.50
N GLY A 167 28.17 -17.80 -7.01
CA GLY A 167 27.92 -17.46 -5.60
C GLY A 167 28.13 -15.99 -5.26
N LYS A 168 28.23 -15.11 -6.24
CA LYS A 168 28.14 -13.66 -5.98
C LYS A 168 26.74 -13.30 -5.54
N CYS A 169 26.65 -12.39 -4.58
CA CYS A 169 25.42 -11.99 -3.95
C CYS A 169 25.41 -10.47 -3.73
N ALA A 170 24.28 -9.83 -4.04
CA ALA A 170 24.00 -8.48 -3.59
C ALA A 170 23.47 -8.58 -2.15
N LEU A 171 24.36 -8.45 -1.19
CA LEU A 171 24.06 -8.57 0.23
C LEU A 171 23.38 -7.31 0.73
N LYS A 172 22.19 -7.46 1.31
CA LYS A 172 21.39 -6.36 1.84
C LYS A 172 21.96 -5.77 3.11
N HIS A 173 21.91 -4.44 3.21
CA HIS A 173 22.29 -3.67 4.40
C HIS A 173 21.18 -2.70 4.85
N ALA A 174 21.40 -2.08 6.04
CA ALA A 174 20.56 -0.98 6.50
C ALA A 174 20.71 0.26 5.65
N PHE A 175 19.63 0.96 5.52
CA PHE A 175 19.71 2.32 5.04
C PHE A 175 20.46 3.22 6.02
N PRO A 176 21.27 4.16 5.52
CA PRO A 176 21.88 5.17 6.36
C PRO A 176 20.81 6.04 7.03
N ALA A 177 21.05 6.41 8.28
CA ALA A 177 20.15 7.27 9.03
C ALA A 177 20.08 8.68 8.41
N GLY A 178 18.88 9.27 8.41
CA GLY A 178 18.69 10.66 7.99
C GLY A 178 18.79 10.91 6.48
N VAL A 179 18.83 9.89 5.66
CA VAL A 179 18.84 10.03 4.18
C VAL A 179 17.46 9.73 3.62
N LYS A 180 16.93 10.68 2.87
CA LYS A 180 15.70 10.53 2.08
C LYS A 180 16.06 10.16 0.64
N PHE A 181 15.49 9.07 0.13
CA PHE A 181 15.74 8.58 -1.22
C PHE A 181 14.64 9.01 -2.17
N ALA A 182 15.01 9.42 -3.37
CA ALA A 182 14.09 9.71 -4.46
C ALA A 182 14.45 8.86 -5.69
N LEU A 183 13.44 8.18 -6.22
CA LEU A 183 13.55 7.41 -7.45
C LEU A 183 12.68 8.03 -8.52
N LYS A 184 13.28 8.32 -9.67
CA LYS A 184 12.62 8.90 -10.83
C LYS A 184 12.62 7.91 -11.99
N VAL A 185 11.45 7.64 -12.54
CA VAL A 185 11.20 6.63 -13.59
C VAL A 185 10.38 7.25 -14.71
N ARG A 186 10.72 6.94 -15.95
CA ARG A 186 9.92 7.27 -17.14
C ARG A 186 9.27 6.02 -17.70
N LEU A 187 7.97 6.10 -18.01
CA LEU A 187 7.18 4.98 -18.52
C LEU A 187 6.39 5.42 -19.76
N SER A 188 6.35 4.56 -20.79
CA SER A 188 5.50 4.74 -21.96
C SER A 188 4.02 4.55 -21.64
N THR A 189 3.73 3.67 -20.68
CA THR A 189 2.38 3.41 -20.18
C THR A 189 2.27 3.84 -18.72
N SER A 190 1.20 4.54 -18.36
CA SER A 190 0.98 4.94 -16.96
C SER A 190 0.50 3.74 -16.15
N PRO A 191 1.12 3.45 -15.00
CA PRO A 191 0.50 2.55 -14.04
C PRO A 191 -0.86 3.11 -13.65
N SER A 192 -1.82 2.24 -13.40
CA SER A 192 -3.18 2.63 -13.06
C SER A 192 -3.57 2.11 -11.68
N GLY A 193 -4.53 2.78 -11.07
CA GLY A 193 -5.10 2.37 -9.80
C GLY A 193 -4.37 2.94 -8.59
N TRP A 194 -4.05 2.12 -7.63
CA TRP A 194 -3.55 2.52 -6.32
C TRP A 194 -2.15 1.97 -6.05
N LEU A 195 -1.31 2.76 -5.38
CA LEU A 195 0.02 2.33 -4.96
C LEU A 195 0.06 2.05 -3.45
N HIS A 196 0.83 1.05 -3.07
CA HIS A 196 1.20 0.75 -1.68
C HIS A 196 2.71 0.84 -1.51
N GLY A 197 3.16 1.58 -0.48
CA GLY A 197 4.58 1.82 -0.19
C GLY A 197 5.01 1.26 1.16
N ARG A 198 6.25 0.79 1.20
CA ARG A 198 7.04 0.55 2.40
C ARG A 198 8.08 1.64 2.51
N MET A 199 7.64 2.79 2.99
CA MET A 199 8.45 4.02 3.10
C MET A 199 7.78 5.00 4.06
N GLN A 200 8.50 6.02 4.48
CA GLN A 200 8.01 7.05 5.38
C GLN A 200 8.02 8.42 4.70
N ASP A 201 7.00 9.22 4.96
CA ASP A 201 6.85 10.59 4.45
C ASP A 201 7.03 10.71 2.94
N PRO A 202 6.32 9.90 2.15
CA PRO A 202 6.42 9.96 0.70
C PRO A 202 5.93 11.31 0.17
N VAL A 203 6.69 11.84 -0.77
CA VAL A 203 6.30 12.95 -1.65
C VAL A 203 6.34 12.40 -3.06
N ALA A 204 5.23 12.45 -3.76
CA ALA A 204 5.12 11.91 -5.12
C ALA A 204 4.74 13.01 -6.10
N SER A 205 5.39 12.99 -7.27
CA SER A 205 4.98 13.70 -8.48
C SER A 205 4.80 12.65 -9.57
N ILE A 206 3.62 12.64 -10.18
CA ILE A 206 3.27 11.72 -11.26
C ILE A 206 2.65 12.56 -12.38
N ASP A 207 3.45 12.80 -13.39
CA ASP A 207 3.13 13.70 -14.49
C ASP A 207 3.10 12.93 -15.81
N ARG A 208 2.19 13.29 -16.71
CA ARG A 208 2.11 12.70 -18.04
C ARG A 208 2.18 13.79 -19.10
N VAL A 209 3.28 13.79 -19.85
CA VAL A 209 3.55 14.74 -20.93
C VAL A 209 3.95 13.96 -22.17
N ASN A 210 3.37 14.28 -23.33
CA ASN A 210 3.68 13.64 -24.62
C ASN A 210 3.67 12.10 -24.56
N ASN A 211 2.65 11.52 -23.89
CA ASN A 211 2.50 10.08 -23.67
C ASN A 211 3.59 9.42 -22.82
N VAL A 212 4.50 10.18 -22.23
CA VAL A 212 5.47 9.68 -21.24
C VAL A 212 4.96 10.01 -19.84
N THR A 213 4.86 9.00 -18.99
CA THR A 213 4.55 9.17 -17.57
C THR A 213 5.85 9.20 -16.79
N THR A 214 6.11 10.31 -16.12
CA THR A 214 7.22 10.44 -15.17
C THR A 214 6.71 10.23 -13.76
N ILE A 215 7.25 9.25 -13.07
CA ILE A 215 6.98 8.98 -11.66
C ILE A 215 8.23 9.38 -10.88
N ASN A 216 8.07 10.29 -9.93
CA ASN A 216 9.12 10.66 -8.99
C ASN A 216 8.58 10.49 -7.57
N ILE A 217 9.16 9.59 -6.80
CA ILE A 217 8.77 9.33 -5.40
C ILE A 217 9.99 9.53 -4.53
N ALA A 218 9.88 10.49 -3.61
CA ALA A 218 10.89 10.77 -2.60
C ALA A 218 10.36 10.40 -1.21
N ALA A 219 11.08 9.56 -0.46
CA ALA A 219 10.65 9.10 0.85
C ALA A 219 11.83 8.68 1.73
N ASN A 220 11.64 8.72 3.03
CA ASN A 220 12.56 8.07 3.95
C ASN A 220 12.32 6.55 3.96
N PRO A 221 13.37 5.73 4.10
CA PRO A 221 13.22 4.32 4.39
C PRO A 221 12.48 4.12 5.71
N THR A 222 11.80 2.99 5.85
CA THR A 222 11.06 2.66 7.07
C THR A 222 11.41 1.27 7.57
N LYS A 223 11.50 1.08 8.88
CA LYS A 223 11.61 -0.24 9.49
C LYS A 223 10.23 -0.91 9.49
N VAL A 224 10.16 -2.15 9.05
CA VAL A 224 8.93 -2.95 9.03
C VAL A 224 9.13 -4.17 9.92
N PRO A 225 8.37 -4.32 11.02
CA PRO A 225 8.50 -5.46 11.90
C PRO A 225 8.12 -6.74 11.17
N ILE A 226 8.99 -7.73 11.24
CA ILE A 226 8.70 -9.08 10.78
C ILE A 226 8.13 -9.86 11.95
N ILE A 227 7.04 -10.54 11.68
CA ILE A 227 6.39 -11.44 12.61
C ILE A 227 6.68 -12.84 12.12
N SER A 228 7.55 -13.55 12.82
CA SER A 228 7.76 -14.96 12.58
C SER A 228 8.02 -15.69 13.88
N GLY A 229 7.68 -16.95 13.92
CA GLY A 229 7.94 -17.81 15.06
C GLY A 229 8.04 -19.26 14.62
N VAL A 230 8.81 -20.02 15.38
CA VAL A 230 8.94 -21.46 15.23
C VAL A 230 8.48 -22.12 16.53
N GLY A 231 7.62 -23.09 16.45
CA GLY A 231 7.14 -23.83 17.60
C GLY A 231 6.91 -25.30 17.29
N GLN A 232 7.22 -26.17 18.24
CA GLN A 232 6.80 -27.56 18.15
C GLN A 232 5.29 -27.64 18.37
N TRP A 233 4.59 -28.47 17.59
CA TRP A 233 3.14 -28.64 17.69
C TRP A 233 2.67 -28.88 19.11
N ALA A 234 3.33 -29.77 19.84
CA ALA A 234 2.95 -30.17 21.19
C ALA A 234 2.97 -29.04 22.23
N VAL A 235 3.74 -27.97 21.99
CA VAL A 235 3.85 -26.84 22.94
C VAL A 235 3.12 -25.59 22.48
N LEU A 236 2.49 -25.63 21.30
CA LEU A 236 1.65 -24.52 20.85
C LEU A 236 0.38 -24.42 21.68
N PRO A 237 -0.07 -23.21 22.03
CA PRO A 237 -1.39 -23.00 22.63
C PRO A 237 -2.50 -23.66 21.84
N THR A 238 -3.48 -24.24 22.54
CA THR A 238 -4.64 -24.95 21.93
C THR A 238 -5.33 -24.11 20.86
N ALA A 239 -5.55 -22.81 21.10
CA ALA A 239 -6.19 -21.94 20.13
C ALA A 239 -5.39 -21.83 18.81
N ILE A 240 -4.06 -21.89 18.87
CA ILE A 240 -3.22 -21.94 17.68
C ILE A 240 -3.39 -23.29 16.99
N GLN A 241 -3.30 -24.41 17.72
CA GLN A 241 -3.50 -25.75 17.15
C GLN A 241 -4.87 -25.89 16.47
N GLU A 242 -5.94 -25.41 17.11
CA GLU A 242 -7.30 -25.42 16.56
C GLU A 242 -7.43 -24.60 15.29
N SER A 243 -6.73 -23.47 15.18
CA SER A 243 -6.74 -22.64 13.96
C SER A 243 -6.22 -23.38 12.73
N PHE A 244 -5.33 -24.35 12.93
CA PHE A 244 -4.83 -25.24 11.88
C PHE A 244 -5.77 -26.39 11.58
N THR A 245 -6.29 -27.05 12.62
CA THR A 245 -7.20 -28.20 12.45
C THR A 245 -8.53 -27.81 11.86
N ALA A 246 -9.09 -26.67 12.21
CA ALA A 246 -10.34 -26.15 11.63
C ALA A 246 -10.24 -25.93 10.12
N LYS A 247 -9.08 -25.51 9.61
CA LYS A 247 -8.84 -25.36 8.17
C LYS A 247 -8.59 -26.68 7.45
N CYS A 248 -8.11 -27.68 8.16
CA CYS A 248 -7.87 -29.02 7.61
C CYS A 248 -9.12 -29.90 7.48
N ALA A 249 -10.24 -29.54 8.10
CA ALA A 249 -11.46 -30.35 8.07
C ALA A 249 -12.02 -30.58 6.65
N ASN A 250 -11.71 -29.70 5.69
CA ASN A 250 -12.19 -29.76 4.31
C ASN A 250 -11.10 -30.03 3.26
N VAL A 251 -9.85 -30.17 3.65
CA VAL A 251 -8.73 -30.44 2.74
C VAL A 251 -7.88 -31.53 3.40
N ARG A 252 -7.54 -32.57 2.66
CA ARG A 252 -6.60 -33.61 3.14
C ARG A 252 -5.29 -32.93 3.57
N CYS A 253 -5.12 -32.70 4.86
CA CYS A 253 -3.86 -32.32 5.46
C CYS A 253 -2.89 -33.52 5.36
N GLY A 254 -2.40 -33.77 4.16
CA GLY A 254 -1.39 -34.78 3.90
C GLY A 254 -0.01 -34.29 4.32
N THR A 255 0.80 -35.19 4.78
CA THR A 255 2.13 -35.02 5.39
C THR A 255 3.20 -34.37 4.50
N ARG A 256 2.87 -33.79 3.35
CA ARG A 256 3.82 -33.31 2.33
C ARG A 256 3.51 -31.99 1.64
N GLN A 257 2.52 -31.22 2.05
CA GLN A 257 2.27 -29.94 1.40
C GLN A 257 2.43 -28.81 2.40
N PRO A 258 3.18 -27.73 2.01
CA PRO A 258 3.09 -26.46 2.72
C PRO A 258 1.64 -26.01 2.59
N GLN A 259 0.92 -25.97 3.71
CA GLN A 259 -0.43 -25.46 3.68
C GLN A 259 -0.34 -23.96 3.76
N GLU A 260 -0.71 -23.32 2.68
CA GLU A 260 -1.12 -21.94 2.70
C GLU A 260 -2.36 -21.82 3.60
N ALA A 261 -2.15 -21.68 4.89
CA ALA A 261 -3.16 -21.03 5.69
C ALA A 261 -3.23 -19.61 5.15
N GLN A 262 -4.40 -19.16 4.69
CA GLN A 262 -4.60 -17.79 4.23
C GLN A 262 -3.98 -16.86 5.27
N GLY A 263 -2.91 -16.15 4.88
CA GLY A 263 -2.18 -15.24 5.74
C GLY A 263 -0.83 -15.68 6.26
N GLY A 264 -0.34 -16.88 5.94
CA GLY A 264 1.01 -17.33 6.31
C GLY A 264 1.39 -18.65 5.68
N TYR A 265 2.68 -18.87 5.50
CA TYR A 265 3.23 -20.16 5.11
C TYR A 265 3.44 -21.02 6.36
N LEU A 266 2.78 -22.17 6.38
CA LEU A 266 2.99 -23.19 7.38
C LEU A 266 3.81 -24.31 6.76
N THR A 267 5.08 -24.36 7.10
CA THR A 267 5.90 -25.51 6.77
C THR A 267 5.87 -26.46 7.96
N MET A 268 5.25 -27.63 7.80
CA MET A 268 5.41 -28.71 8.76
C MET A 268 6.65 -29.52 8.39
N SER A 269 7.67 -29.43 9.19
CA SER A 269 8.77 -30.41 9.15
C SER A 269 8.24 -31.75 9.67
N VAL A 270 8.33 -32.80 8.87
CA VAL A 270 7.77 -34.12 9.19
C VAL A 270 8.45 -34.77 10.40
N ALA A 271 9.73 -34.45 10.65
CA ALA A 271 10.51 -35.12 11.69
C ALA A 271 10.11 -34.72 13.13
N ASP A 272 9.78 -33.43 13.35
CA ASP A 272 9.53 -32.90 14.69
C ASP A 272 8.20 -32.14 14.83
N ARG A 273 7.34 -32.13 13.83
CA ARG A 273 6.11 -31.35 13.79
C ARG A 273 6.32 -29.89 14.22
N ASN A 274 7.36 -29.27 13.71
CA ASN A 274 7.62 -27.85 13.92
C ASN A 274 6.73 -27.02 12.99
N ILE A 275 6.21 -25.93 13.51
CA ILE A 275 5.43 -24.97 12.73
C ILE A 275 6.22 -23.69 12.65
N ILE A 276 6.44 -23.21 11.43
CA ILE A 276 6.99 -21.90 11.14
C ILE A 276 5.82 -21.01 10.79
N PHE A 277 5.69 -19.91 11.49
CA PHE A 277 4.63 -18.93 11.29
C PHE A 277 5.19 -17.65 10.70
N GLY A 278 4.50 -17.14 9.68
CA GLY A 278 4.72 -15.80 9.12
C GLY A 278 3.45 -15.31 8.43
N PRO A 279 2.75 -14.29 8.96
CA PRO A 279 1.52 -13.82 8.36
C PRO A 279 1.78 -13.10 7.03
N SER A 280 0.86 -13.24 6.09
CA SER A 280 0.85 -12.41 4.89
C SER A 280 0.60 -10.93 5.24
N ALA A 281 1.35 -10.03 4.60
CA ALA A 281 1.27 -8.61 4.92
C ALA A 281 -0.08 -7.95 4.56
N PHE A 282 -0.87 -8.54 3.64
CA PHE A 282 -2.05 -7.90 3.05
C PHE A 282 -3.28 -8.82 2.95
N SER A 283 -3.46 -9.72 3.89
CA SER A 283 -4.69 -10.50 3.98
C SER A 283 -5.51 -10.10 5.20
N THR A 284 -6.82 -10.24 5.10
CA THR A 284 -7.74 -10.00 6.22
C THR A 284 -7.44 -10.93 7.39
N GLU A 285 -7.05 -12.16 7.08
CA GLU A 285 -6.69 -13.18 8.07
C GLU A 285 -5.39 -12.86 8.80
N ALA A 286 -4.50 -12.05 8.21
CA ALA A 286 -3.25 -11.65 8.87
C ALA A 286 -3.49 -10.95 10.20
N PHE A 287 -4.56 -10.15 10.31
CA PHE A 287 -4.91 -9.48 11.57
C PHE A 287 -5.27 -10.48 12.67
N GLU A 288 -6.10 -11.46 12.34
CA GLU A 288 -6.50 -12.51 13.29
C GLU A 288 -5.33 -13.42 13.64
N GLN A 289 -4.49 -13.74 12.67
CA GLN A 289 -3.26 -14.51 12.88
C GLN A 289 -2.28 -13.78 13.80
N ILE A 290 -2.02 -12.51 13.59
CA ILE A 290 -1.15 -11.71 14.46
C ILE A 290 -1.71 -11.72 15.89
N LYS A 291 -2.99 -11.47 16.06
CA LYS A 291 -3.65 -11.48 17.37
C LYS A 291 -3.52 -12.83 18.07
N LEU A 292 -3.74 -13.92 17.33
CA LEU A 292 -3.63 -15.29 17.84
C LEU A 292 -2.19 -15.62 18.30
N TRP A 293 -1.19 -15.17 17.55
CA TRP A 293 0.21 -15.48 17.83
C TRP A 293 0.89 -14.51 18.79
N THR A 294 0.31 -13.33 19.04
CA THR A 294 0.91 -12.27 19.85
C THR A 294 1.43 -12.78 21.20
N GLY A 295 0.61 -13.55 21.94
CA GLY A 295 1.01 -14.06 23.25
C GLY A 295 2.17 -15.06 23.17
N PHE A 296 2.15 -15.96 22.19
CA PHE A 296 3.23 -16.94 21.98
C PHE A 296 4.55 -16.28 21.56
N LEU A 297 4.48 -15.23 20.76
CA LEU A 297 5.64 -14.44 20.30
C LEU A 297 6.07 -13.37 21.32
N LYS A 298 5.46 -13.32 22.51
CA LYS A 298 5.71 -12.32 23.55
C LYS A 298 5.55 -10.88 23.02
N ASP A 299 4.68 -10.70 22.02
CA ASP A 299 4.38 -9.40 21.40
C ASP A 299 5.63 -8.67 20.85
N THR A 300 6.63 -9.41 20.41
CA THR A 300 7.95 -8.92 20.01
C THR A 300 8.23 -9.29 18.56
N ALA A 301 8.69 -8.31 17.77
CA ALA A 301 9.10 -8.54 16.39
C ALA A 301 10.32 -9.45 16.32
N SER A 302 10.33 -10.38 15.37
CA SER A 302 11.48 -11.27 15.15
C SER A 302 12.64 -10.55 14.45
N ALA A 303 12.34 -9.54 13.62
CA ALA A 303 13.31 -8.71 12.93
C ALA A 303 12.69 -7.37 12.52
N MET A 304 13.54 -6.37 12.25
CA MET A 304 13.15 -5.00 11.92
C MET A 304 13.89 -4.48 10.68
N PRO A 305 13.78 -5.15 9.50
CA PRO A 305 14.48 -4.69 8.31
C PRO A 305 13.98 -3.33 7.84
N SER A 306 14.91 -2.49 7.41
CA SER A 306 14.57 -1.24 6.72
C SER A 306 14.21 -1.51 5.26
N GLN A 307 13.20 -0.79 4.76
CA GLN A 307 12.66 -0.95 3.41
C GLN A 307 12.40 0.41 2.78
N TRP A 308 12.56 0.45 1.46
CA TRP A 308 12.08 1.50 0.59
C TRP A 308 11.53 0.84 -0.67
N SER A 309 10.23 0.76 -0.79
CA SER A 309 9.58 0.15 -1.95
C SER A 309 8.18 0.69 -2.18
N VAL A 310 7.71 0.57 -3.42
CA VAL A 310 6.35 0.91 -3.84
C VAL A 310 5.88 -0.09 -4.89
N ARG A 311 4.59 -0.46 -4.84
CA ARG A 311 3.96 -1.33 -5.83
C ARG A 311 2.54 -0.87 -6.15
N THR A 312 2.06 -1.21 -7.33
CA THR A 312 0.62 -1.15 -7.62
C THR A 312 -0.11 -2.26 -6.87
N LEU A 313 -1.35 -2.01 -6.51
CA LEU A 313 -2.24 -3.06 -6.02
C LEU A 313 -2.71 -3.94 -7.18
N GLY A 314 -2.84 -5.23 -6.90
CA GLY A 314 -3.36 -6.20 -7.87
C GLY A 314 -4.88 -6.10 -8.04
N ASP A 315 -5.39 -6.79 -9.08
CA ASP A 315 -6.83 -6.78 -9.40
C ASP A 315 -7.70 -7.25 -8.24
N SER A 316 -7.28 -8.28 -7.49
CA SER A 316 -7.98 -8.80 -6.32
C SER A 316 -8.07 -7.75 -5.20
N GLU A 317 -6.98 -7.05 -4.92
CA GLU A 317 -6.91 -5.98 -3.93
C GLU A 317 -7.80 -4.79 -4.31
N MET A 318 -7.92 -4.51 -5.61
CA MET A 318 -8.74 -3.42 -6.14
C MET A 318 -10.24 -3.75 -6.22
N GLN A 319 -10.67 -5.00 -6.05
CA GLN A 319 -12.07 -5.38 -6.15
C GLN A 319 -12.97 -4.62 -5.17
N ARG A 320 -12.49 -4.35 -3.96
CA ARG A 320 -13.23 -3.64 -2.91
C ARG A 320 -13.04 -2.12 -2.94
N ALA A 321 -12.26 -1.61 -3.88
CA ALA A 321 -12.04 -0.18 -4.00
C ALA A 321 -13.34 0.59 -4.28
N PRO A 322 -13.50 1.81 -3.74
CA PRO A 322 -14.59 2.71 -4.11
C PRO A 322 -14.63 2.96 -5.63
N SER A 323 -15.82 3.17 -6.17
CA SER A 323 -16.00 3.44 -7.61
C SER A 323 -15.16 4.61 -8.12
N CYS A 324 -15.00 5.67 -7.31
CA CYS A 324 -14.15 6.80 -7.62
C CYS A 324 -12.69 6.41 -7.89
N ILE A 325 -12.17 5.45 -7.13
CA ILE A 325 -10.80 4.95 -7.28
C ILE A 325 -10.71 4.03 -8.51
N LYS A 326 -11.68 3.13 -8.68
CA LYS A 326 -11.72 2.20 -9.83
C LYS A 326 -11.83 2.89 -11.18
N SER A 327 -12.61 3.97 -11.27
CA SER A 327 -12.83 4.72 -12.51
C SER A 327 -11.76 5.78 -12.77
N GLY A 328 -10.82 5.98 -11.85
CA GLY A 328 -9.74 6.94 -12.02
C GLY A 328 -8.72 6.47 -13.07
N VAL A 329 -8.29 7.38 -13.94
CA VAL A 329 -7.25 7.12 -14.93
C VAL A 329 -5.89 7.37 -14.30
N GLY A 330 -4.92 6.46 -14.51
CA GLY A 330 -3.59 6.53 -13.92
C GLY A 330 -3.59 6.26 -12.41
N VAL A 331 -2.54 6.68 -11.72
CA VAL A 331 -2.42 6.53 -10.27
C VAL A 331 -3.40 7.44 -9.55
N THR A 332 -4.24 6.88 -8.69
CA THR A 332 -5.30 7.60 -7.97
C THR A 332 -4.94 7.93 -6.52
N GLY A 333 -3.99 7.20 -5.96
CA GLY A 333 -3.49 7.44 -4.62
C GLY A 333 -2.37 6.49 -4.22
N ILE A 334 -1.73 6.82 -3.10
CA ILE A 334 -0.64 6.06 -2.50
C ILE A 334 -0.93 5.91 -1.01
N VAL A 335 -0.83 4.70 -0.51
CA VAL A 335 -0.77 4.42 0.92
C VAL A 335 0.61 3.90 1.27
N ALA A 336 1.22 4.41 2.35
CA ALA A 336 2.46 3.86 2.89
C ALA A 336 2.34 3.63 4.39
N THR A 337 2.87 2.50 4.87
CA THR A 337 2.85 2.12 6.28
C THR A 337 4.04 1.24 6.64
N ASN A 338 4.44 1.31 7.89
CA ASN A 338 5.45 0.41 8.48
C ASN A 338 4.82 -0.77 9.25
N ALA A 339 3.53 -0.95 9.20
CA ALA A 339 2.86 -2.07 9.87
C ALA A 339 3.22 -3.42 9.25
N SER A 340 3.27 -4.48 10.05
CA SER A 340 3.52 -5.84 9.55
C SER A 340 2.39 -6.33 8.65
N ALA A 341 1.14 -6.01 9.00
CA ALA A 341 -0.04 -6.30 8.19
C ALA A 341 -0.90 -5.05 8.00
N TYR A 342 -1.63 -5.01 6.89
CA TYR A 342 -2.47 -3.88 6.51
C TYR A 342 -3.68 -4.34 5.70
N SER A 343 -4.71 -3.49 5.62
CA SER A 343 -5.93 -3.77 4.83
C SER A 343 -5.59 -4.10 3.39
N GLU A 344 -6.19 -5.15 2.88
CA GLU A 344 -6.17 -5.45 1.46
C GLU A 344 -6.86 -4.33 0.67
N GLY A 345 -6.19 -3.85 -0.36
CA GLY A 345 -6.72 -2.81 -1.22
C GLY A 345 -6.46 -1.37 -0.75
N PRO A 346 -7.05 -0.39 -1.44
CA PRO A 346 -7.01 1.00 -1.03
C PRO A 346 -7.88 1.25 0.20
N PRO A 347 -7.73 2.41 0.88
CA PRO A 347 -8.60 2.76 2.00
C PRO A 347 -10.08 2.70 1.63
N THR A 348 -10.88 2.11 2.51
CA THR A 348 -12.32 1.95 2.31
C THR A 348 -13.05 3.22 2.72
N PHE A 349 -13.89 3.76 1.85
CA PHE A 349 -14.70 4.92 2.16
C PHE A 349 -15.94 4.53 2.96
N ASP A 350 -16.08 5.07 4.17
CA ASP A 350 -17.27 4.96 5.00
C ASP A 350 -18.16 6.19 4.79
N PRO A 351 -19.31 6.04 4.13
CA PRO A 351 -20.20 7.15 3.87
C PRO A 351 -20.88 7.71 5.14
N VAL A 352 -21.00 6.89 6.20
CA VAL A 352 -21.65 7.31 7.46
C VAL A 352 -20.78 8.31 8.20
N THR A 353 -19.50 8.00 8.30
CA THR A 353 -18.52 8.87 8.98
C THR A 353 -17.82 9.84 8.04
N SER A 354 -18.05 9.72 6.72
CA SER A 354 -17.33 10.45 5.68
C SER A 354 -15.82 10.35 5.86
N SER A 355 -15.32 9.13 6.04
CA SER A 355 -13.90 8.88 6.25
C SER A 355 -13.38 7.76 5.35
N LEU A 356 -12.11 7.88 4.94
CA LEU A 356 -11.33 6.77 4.42
C LEU A 356 -10.73 6.01 5.59
N ASN A 357 -11.04 4.73 5.68
CA ASN A 357 -10.61 3.85 6.77
C ASN A 357 -9.56 2.88 6.27
N TYR A 358 -8.50 2.70 7.05
CA TYR A 358 -7.42 1.76 6.76
C TYR A 358 -6.98 1.06 8.05
N LYS A 359 -7.02 -0.26 8.06
CA LYS A 359 -6.59 -1.06 9.21
C LYS A 359 -5.14 -1.47 9.04
N VAL A 360 -4.37 -1.41 10.12
CA VAL A 360 -2.97 -1.83 10.18
C VAL A 360 -2.73 -2.64 11.45
N ALA A 361 -1.74 -3.53 11.44
CA ALA A 361 -1.34 -4.28 12.63
C ALA A 361 0.15 -4.59 12.62
N ALA A 362 0.74 -4.61 13.80
CA ALA A 362 2.07 -5.12 14.09
C ALA A 362 2.14 -5.53 15.56
N LEU A 363 3.23 -6.17 15.97
CA LEU A 363 3.53 -6.40 17.38
C LEU A 363 3.94 -5.09 18.06
N HIS A 364 3.78 -5.01 19.39
CA HIS A 364 3.98 -3.77 20.13
C HIS A 364 5.45 -3.44 20.40
N PHE A 365 6.33 -4.44 20.41
CA PHE A 365 7.73 -4.27 20.74
C PHE A 365 8.63 -4.58 19.56
N GLU A 366 9.75 -3.86 19.50
CA GLU A 366 10.86 -4.16 18.60
C GLU A 366 11.53 -5.48 19.02
N LYS A 367 12.57 -5.91 18.28
CA LYS A 367 13.30 -7.16 18.50
C LYS A 367 13.87 -7.32 19.93
N ASP A 368 14.17 -6.21 20.62
CA ASP A 368 14.66 -6.22 21.99
C ASP A 368 13.60 -6.59 23.05
N GLY A 369 12.33 -6.64 22.65
CA GLY A 369 11.20 -6.95 23.53
C GLY A 369 10.85 -5.85 24.54
N VAL A 370 11.49 -4.69 24.48
CA VAL A 370 11.36 -3.59 25.44
C VAL A 370 11.00 -2.27 24.76
N THR A 371 11.62 -1.96 23.62
CA THR A 371 11.39 -0.73 22.87
C THR A 371 10.02 -0.79 22.19
N PRO A 372 9.08 0.14 22.50
CA PRO A 372 7.78 0.14 21.87
C PRO A 372 7.89 0.51 20.39
N PHE A 373 7.41 -0.37 19.51
CA PHE A 373 7.33 -0.08 18.09
C PHE A 373 6.26 0.97 17.79
N LYS A 374 6.63 2.02 17.08
CA LYS A 374 5.75 3.14 16.73
C LYS A 374 5.28 3.05 15.28
N GLY A 375 3.96 3.04 15.15
CA GLY A 375 3.29 3.00 13.87
C GLY A 375 3.38 4.30 13.09
N GLN A 376 3.39 4.16 11.77
CA GLN A 376 3.25 5.26 10.83
C GLN A 376 2.32 4.89 9.69
N TYR A 377 1.63 5.89 9.21
CA TYR A 377 0.73 5.82 8.08
C TYR A 377 0.81 7.11 7.27
N ASN A 378 0.92 6.97 5.96
CA ASN A 378 0.86 8.07 5.01
C ASN A 378 -0.18 7.74 3.94
N LEU A 379 -0.99 8.72 3.59
CA LEU A 379 -1.94 8.65 2.49
C LEU A 379 -1.71 9.84 1.58
N ILE A 380 -1.47 9.57 0.30
CA ILE A 380 -1.47 10.57 -0.76
C ILE A 380 -2.70 10.28 -1.64
N LEU A 381 -3.55 11.28 -1.82
CA LEU A 381 -4.82 11.15 -2.53
C LEU A 381 -4.93 12.23 -3.60
N ARG A 382 -5.18 11.84 -4.83
CA ARG A 382 -5.35 12.79 -5.94
C ARG A 382 -6.65 13.60 -5.76
N SER A 383 -6.61 14.88 -6.08
CA SER A 383 -7.69 15.81 -5.75
C SER A 383 -9.03 15.50 -6.46
N ASP A 384 -9.01 14.97 -7.68
CA ASP A 384 -10.23 14.54 -8.36
C ASP A 384 -10.90 13.35 -7.68
N ILE A 385 -10.10 12.43 -7.12
CA ILE A 385 -10.59 11.30 -6.32
C ILE A 385 -11.13 11.79 -4.98
N ALA A 386 -10.42 12.72 -4.34
CA ALA A 386 -10.90 13.35 -3.10
C ALA A 386 -12.24 14.09 -3.35
N ASN A 387 -12.33 14.83 -4.45
CA ASN A 387 -13.59 15.47 -4.85
C ASN A 387 -14.73 14.44 -5.07
N CYS A 388 -14.44 13.33 -5.75
CA CYS A 388 -15.42 12.28 -5.98
C CYS A 388 -15.91 11.64 -4.67
N LEU A 389 -14.99 11.37 -3.72
CA LEU A 389 -15.32 10.69 -2.45
C LEU A 389 -15.98 11.62 -1.43
N TYR A 390 -15.47 12.83 -1.29
CA TYR A 390 -15.84 13.75 -0.22
C TYR A 390 -16.66 14.95 -0.69
N GLY A 391 -16.75 15.19 -2.01
CA GLY A 391 -17.36 16.41 -2.55
C GLY A 391 -16.56 17.69 -2.23
N VAL A 392 -15.26 17.58 -2.00
CA VAL A 392 -14.36 18.71 -1.68
C VAL A 392 -13.72 19.27 -2.94
N SER A 393 -13.42 20.57 -2.94
CA SER A 393 -12.66 21.23 -4.02
C SER A 393 -11.18 21.30 -3.66
N ASP A 394 -10.35 21.70 -4.64
CA ASP A 394 -8.91 21.91 -4.46
C ASP A 394 -8.58 23.02 -3.43
N SER A 395 -9.58 23.86 -3.09
CA SER A 395 -9.49 24.87 -2.04
C SER A 395 -9.74 24.34 -0.63
N THR A 396 -9.97 23.03 -0.47
CA THR A 396 -10.15 22.42 0.86
C THR A 396 -8.92 22.63 1.72
N LYS A 397 -9.10 23.33 2.84
CA LYS A 397 -8.03 23.68 3.78
C LYS A 397 -8.08 22.91 5.08
N GLU A 398 -9.12 22.13 5.29
CA GLU A 398 -9.32 21.39 6.54
C GLU A 398 -9.35 19.89 6.28
N ALA A 399 -8.56 19.20 7.06
CA ALA A 399 -8.54 17.75 7.08
C ALA A 399 -8.28 17.27 8.50
N SER A 400 -8.79 16.10 8.82
CA SER A 400 -8.45 15.43 10.07
C SER A 400 -8.01 14.00 9.81
N VAL A 401 -6.98 13.60 10.54
CA VAL A 401 -6.53 12.21 10.61
C VAL A 401 -6.70 11.76 12.04
N SER A 402 -7.33 10.64 12.26
CA SER A 402 -7.48 10.03 13.58
C SER A 402 -7.09 8.57 13.54
N VAL A 403 -6.48 8.11 14.61
CA VAL A 403 -6.14 6.71 14.83
C VAL A 403 -7.04 6.17 15.94
N THR A 404 -7.75 5.10 15.67
CA THR A 404 -8.73 4.52 16.59
C THR A 404 -8.41 3.04 16.78
N GLY A 405 -8.33 2.55 18.01
CA GLY A 405 -8.20 1.13 18.31
C GLY A 405 -9.44 0.32 17.88
N GLU A 406 -9.36 -1.00 17.91
CA GLU A 406 -10.53 -1.89 17.68
C GLU A 406 -11.66 -1.63 18.70
N ASP A 407 -11.28 -1.23 19.91
CA ASP A 407 -12.17 -0.79 20.98
C ASP A 407 -12.91 0.55 20.72
N GLY A 408 -12.62 1.19 19.60
CA GLY A 408 -13.17 2.50 19.26
C GLY A 408 -12.50 3.67 19.98
N VAL A 409 -11.53 3.42 20.85
CA VAL A 409 -10.81 4.45 21.61
C VAL A 409 -9.75 5.11 20.73
N ALA A 410 -9.70 6.46 20.80
CA ALA A 410 -8.68 7.21 20.09
C ALA A 410 -7.28 6.90 20.63
N LYS A 411 -6.35 6.65 19.72
CA LYS A 411 -4.92 6.45 20.04
C LYS A 411 -4.16 7.75 19.79
N ALA A 412 -3.20 8.04 20.64
CA ALA A 412 -2.33 9.19 20.45
C ALA A 412 -1.50 9.04 19.17
N ALA A 413 -1.50 10.07 18.35
CA ALA A 413 -0.72 10.14 17.11
C ALA A 413 -0.41 11.59 16.77
N THR A 414 0.77 11.86 16.23
CA THR A 414 1.06 13.13 15.56
C THR A 414 0.48 13.04 14.14
N THR A 415 -0.35 14.00 13.77
CA THR A 415 -1.00 14.02 12.45
C THR A 415 -0.63 15.28 11.68
N ALA A 416 -0.50 15.17 10.39
CA ALA A 416 -0.25 16.30 9.50
C ALA A 416 -1.08 16.16 8.21
N PHE A 417 -1.31 17.32 7.59
CA PHE A 417 -2.02 17.43 6.32
C PHE A 417 -1.38 18.51 5.45
N THR A 418 -1.22 18.21 4.17
CA THR A 418 -0.77 19.19 3.16
C THR A 418 -1.53 18.98 1.85
N TYR A 419 -1.60 20.04 1.04
CA TYR A 419 -2.08 19.98 -0.34
C TYR A 419 -1.05 20.63 -1.25
N ASN A 420 -0.61 19.91 -2.26
CA ASN A 420 0.34 20.40 -3.24
C ASN A 420 0.10 19.76 -4.62
N ASN A 421 0.14 20.55 -5.67
CA ASN A 421 0.08 20.11 -7.07
C ASN A 421 -1.01 19.08 -7.37
N GLY A 422 -2.22 19.29 -6.85
CA GLY A 422 -3.35 18.39 -7.11
C GLY A 422 -3.37 17.11 -6.24
N TRP A 423 -2.52 17.03 -5.21
CA TRP A 423 -2.44 15.90 -4.29
C TRP A 423 -2.64 16.34 -2.84
N PHE A 424 -3.51 15.63 -2.15
CA PHE A 424 -3.66 15.72 -0.71
C PHE A 424 -2.74 14.69 -0.04
N SER A 425 -1.96 15.14 0.95
CA SER A 425 -1.09 14.27 1.73
C SER A 425 -1.48 14.30 3.19
N PHE A 426 -1.63 13.12 3.78
CA PHE A 426 -2.00 12.91 5.18
C PHE A 426 -0.98 12.01 5.84
N SER A 427 -0.65 12.29 7.09
CA SER A 427 0.19 11.42 7.90
C SER A 427 -0.34 11.23 9.31
N ALA A 428 -0.10 10.05 9.87
CA ALA A 428 -0.25 9.74 11.28
C ALA A 428 0.98 8.97 11.76
N LYS A 429 1.61 9.41 12.86
CA LYS A 429 2.84 8.82 13.38
C LYS A 429 2.80 8.65 14.89
N GLY A 430 3.61 7.74 15.39
CA GLY A 430 3.83 7.55 16.82
C GLY A 430 2.72 6.79 17.55
N PHE A 431 1.75 6.23 16.82
CA PHE A 431 0.71 5.41 17.42
C PHE A 431 1.19 3.99 17.74
N THR A 432 0.49 3.32 18.66
CA THR A 432 0.75 1.92 19.00
C THR A 432 -0.10 0.97 18.16
N HIS A 433 0.44 -0.19 17.86
CA HIS A 433 -0.20 -1.19 17.02
C HIS A 433 -1.06 -2.17 17.83
N SER A 434 -2.27 -1.77 18.20
CA SER A 434 -3.31 -2.69 18.70
C SER A 434 -4.38 -2.86 17.63
N ALA A 435 -3.98 -3.28 16.42
CA ALA A 435 -4.83 -3.32 15.22
C ALA A 435 -5.63 -2.02 14.98
N PRO A 436 -4.98 -0.84 14.98
CA PRO A 436 -5.69 0.42 14.86
C PRO A 436 -6.31 0.61 13.49
N ILE A 437 -7.44 1.31 13.47
CA ILE A 437 -8.07 1.81 12.24
C ILE A 437 -7.69 3.27 12.09
N ILE A 438 -7.05 3.60 10.99
CA ILE A 438 -6.72 4.96 10.63
C ILE A 438 -7.87 5.53 9.81
N LYS A 439 -8.41 6.66 10.26
CA LYS A 439 -9.56 7.35 9.64
C LYS A 439 -9.11 8.70 9.13
N VAL A 440 -9.19 8.91 7.83
CA VAL A 440 -8.88 10.18 7.17
C VAL A 440 -10.18 10.84 6.73
N LYS A 441 -10.39 12.08 7.19
CA LYS A 441 -11.52 12.93 6.78
C LYS A 441 -11.00 14.17 6.09
N LEU A 442 -11.65 14.53 4.98
CA LEU A 442 -11.54 15.83 4.37
C LEU A 442 -12.83 16.61 4.67
N THR A 443 -12.66 17.80 5.18
CA THR A 443 -13.77 18.74 5.38
C THR A 443 -13.57 19.91 4.44
N SER A 444 -14.57 20.21 3.62
CA SER A 444 -14.58 21.48 2.90
C SER A 444 -14.56 22.61 3.95
N PRO A 445 -13.77 23.69 3.78
CA PRO A 445 -13.99 24.90 4.56
C PRO A 445 -15.47 25.27 4.34
N GLN A 446 -16.18 25.27 5.43
CA GLN A 446 -17.61 25.45 5.43
C GLN A 446 -18.01 26.74 4.70
N ASN A 447 -18.58 26.59 3.52
CA ASN A 447 -19.81 27.30 3.29
C ASN A 447 -20.88 26.56 4.13
N ASP A 448 -20.74 26.61 5.45
CA ASP A 448 -21.82 26.36 6.37
C ASP A 448 -22.89 27.40 6.09
N VAL A 449 -23.67 27.10 5.07
CA VAL A 449 -24.98 27.70 5.01
C VAL A 449 -25.72 27.06 6.19
N LYS A 450 -25.56 27.66 7.37
CA LYS A 450 -26.37 27.41 8.56
C LYS A 450 -27.82 27.80 8.25
N ARG A 451 -28.45 27.06 7.33
CA ARG A 451 -29.89 27.10 7.18
C ARG A 451 -30.46 26.05 8.13
N LEU A 452 -30.49 26.41 9.44
CA LEU A 452 -31.23 25.67 10.44
C LEU A 452 -32.72 25.76 10.08
N SER A 453 -33.24 24.76 9.40
CA SER A 453 -34.68 24.61 9.24
C SER A 453 -35.19 23.73 10.38
N GLN A 454 -36.14 24.24 11.16
CA GLN A 454 -36.90 23.44 12.11
C GLN A 454 -37.87 22.53 11.38
N VAL A 455 -37.86 21.26 11.75
CA VAL A 455 -38.74 20.22 11.19
C VAL A 455 -39.34 19.39 12.33
N LYS A 456 -40.57 19.00 12.21
CA LYS A 456 -41.26 18.20 13.25
C LYS A 456 -40.87 16.74 13.16
N LYS A 457 -40.73 16.08 14.32
CA LYS A 457 -40.57 14.64 14.45
C LYS A 457 -41.72 13.92 13.70
N GLY A 458 -41.42 12.79 13.06
CA GLY A 458 -42.37 12.00 12.31
C GLY A 458 -42.65 12.50 10.87
N THR A 459 -42.25 13.72 10.55
CA THR A 459 -42.46 14.28 9.19
C THR A 459 -41.40 13.87 8.19
N ILE A 460 -41.71 13.98 6.91
CA ILE A 460 -40.73 13.80 5.82
C ILE A 460 -40.34 15.16 5.29
N THR A 461 -39.04 15.48 5.31
CA THR A 461 -38.49 16.61 4.58
C THR A 461 -38.29 16.19 3.12
N ASN A 462 -39.15 16.66 2.25
CA ASN A 462 -39.17 16.22 0.85
C ASN A 462 -37.98 16.76 0.02
N LYS A 463 -37.78 16.18 -1.15
CA LYS A 463 -36.74 16.53 -2.12
C LYS A 463 -36.66 18.02 -2.42
N ALA A 464 -37.79 18.65 -2.73
CA ALA A 464 -37.84 20.07 -3.11
C ALA A 464 -37.30 20.96 -1.97
N LYS A 465 -37.73 20.71 -0.74
CA LYS A 465 -37.28 21.45 0.45
C LYS A 465 -35.79 21.23 0.71
N LEU A 466 -35.30 19.98 0.55
CA LEU A 466 -33.87 19.67 0.73
C LEU A 466 -32.98 20.38 -0.30
N ILE A 467 -33.43 20.45 -1.55
CA ILE A 467 -32.73 21.17 -2.62
C ILE A 467 -32.69 22.68 -2.33
N VAL A 468 -33.82 23.27 -1.96
CA VAL A 468 -33.88 24.69 -1.58
C VAL A 468 -32.97 24.99 -0.42
N LEU A 469 -32.98 24.15 0.64
CA LEU A 469 -32.12 24.29 1.80
C LEU A 469 -30.62 24.11 1.46
N SER A 470 -30.33 23.27 0.48
CA SER A 470 -28.93 23.05 0.06
C SER A 470 -28.35 24.23 -0.73
N GLY A 471 -29.21 25.10 -1.31
CA GLY A 471 -28.79 26.19 -2.20
C GLY A 471 -28.17 25.72 -3.53
N LEU A 472 -28.24 24.42 -3.83
CA LEU A 472 -27.69 23.86 -5.06
C LEU A 472 -28.61 24.17 -6.26
N LYS A 473 -27.99 24.52 -7.40
CA LYS A 473 -28.71 24.67 -8.66
C LYS A 473 -29.19 23.29 -9.12
N TYR A 474 -30.51 23.11 -9.22
CA TYR A 474 -31.14 21.87 -9.65
C TYR A 474 -32.04 22.11 -10.87
N LYS A 475 -31.90 21.25 -11.88
CA LYS A 475 -32.82 21.13 -13.01
C LYS A 475 -33.57 19.80 -12.88
N SER A 476 -34.79 19.71 -13.37
CA SER A 476 -35.64 18.49 -13.31
C SER A 476 -34.95 17.25 -13.90
N THR A 477 -34.05 17.46 -14.86
CA THR A 477 -33.23 16.41 -15.49
C THR A 477 -31.99 15.99 -14.70
N SER A 478 -31.64 16.70 -13.62
CA SER A 478 -30.48 16.34 -12.78
C SER A 478 -30.77 15.12 -11.91
N ARG A 479 -29.77 14.28 -11.72
CA ARG A 479 -29.81 13.23 -10.69
C ARG A 479 -29.52 13.87 -9.33
N TRP A 480 -30.18 13.38 -8.30
CA TRP A 480 -29.90 13.80 -6.92
C TRP A 480 -29.92 12.60 -6.01
N PHE A 481 -29.16 12.67 -4.93
CA PHE A 481 -29.31 11.77 -3.80
C PHE A 481 -28.96 12.49 -2.50
N VAL A 482 -29.36 11.91 -1.38
CA VAL A 482 -29.14 12.46 -0.04
C VAL A 482 -28.47 11.40 0.81
N GLN A 483 -27.51 11.85 1.56
CA GLN A 483 -26.82 11.04 2.55
C GLN A 483 -27.06 11.61 3.95
N VAL A 484 -27.38 10.76 4.92
CA VAL A 484 -27.64 11.14 6.31
C VAL A 484 -26.46 10.70 7.17
N SER A 485 -25.88 11.63 7.93
CA SER A 485 -24.78 11.36 8.88
C SER A 485 -25.28 11.05 10.29
N THR A 486 -26.57 11.21 10.57
CA THR A 486 -27.19 10.97 11.87
C THR A 486 -28.39 10.04 11.75
N PRO A 487 -28.19 8.73 11.43
CA PRO A 487 -29.29 7.81 11.09
C PRO A 487 -30.27 7.56 12.26
N ASN A 488 -29.84 7.78 13.51
CA ASN A 488 -30.69 7.69 14.69
C ASN A 488 -31.66 8.88 14.83
N ILE A 489 -31.40 9.99 14.14
CA ILE A 489 -32.22 11.22 14.19
C ILE A 489 -33.09 11.32 12.94
N CYS A 490 -32.57 10.91 11.79
CA CYS A 490 -33.29 10.96 10.52
C CYS A 490 -32.80 9.89 9.56
N ARG A 491 -33.67 9.47 8.63
CA ARG A 491 -33.39 8.38 7.68
C ARG A 491 -33.85 8.76 6.27
N VAL A 492 -33.05 8.40 5.27
CA VAL A 492 -33.41 8.56 3.86
C VAL A 492 -34.61 7.67 3.51
N THR A 493 -35.54 8.23 2.73
CA THR A 493 -36.70 7.53 2.15
C THR A 493 -36.74 7.80 0.65
N GLY A 494 -37.59 7.10 -0.11
CA GLY A 494 -37.74 7.32 -1.55
C GLY A 494 -38.14 8.75 -1.92
N THR A 495 -38.82 9.49 -1.04
CA THR A 495 -39.37 10.83 -1.28
C THR A 495 -38.58 11.95 -0.58
N GLY A 496 -37.62 11.62 0.27
CA GLY A 496 -36.87 12.61 1.04
C GLY A 496 -36.18 12.04 2.28
N VAL A 497 -36.21 12.76 3.40
CA VAL A 497 -35.64 12.36 4.68
C VAL A 497 -36.71 12.36 5.76
N LYS A 498 -36.97 11.21 6.38
CA LYS A 498 -37.89 11.05 7.52
C LYS A 498 -37.17 11.43 8.81
N ASN A 499 -37.80 12.33 9.58
CA ASN A 499 -37.30 12.82 10.87
C ASN A 499 -37.79 11.87 11.98
N LEU A 500 -36.89 11.13 12.63
CA LEU A 500 -37.22 10.04 13.54
C LEU A 500 -37.26 10.44 14.99
N LYS A 501 -36.29 11.28 15.42
CA LYS A 501 -36.09 11.66 16.81
C LYS A 501 -35.68 13.13 16.90
N ALA A 502 -36.04 13.80 17.99
CA ALA A 502 -35.56 15.14 18.26
C ALA A 502 -34.03 15.23 18.31
N GLY A 503 -33.47 16.28 17.73
CA GLY A 503 -32.03 16.47 17.62
C GLY A 503 -31.61 17.11 16.30
N SER A 504 -30.31 17.10 16.02
CA SER A 504 -29.74 17.65 14.79
C SER A 504 -29.59 16.55 13.72
N CYS A 505 -30.44 16.59 12.69
CA CYS A 505 -30.30 15.74 11.50
C CYS A 505 -29.29 16.35 10.55
N LYS A 506 -28.09 15.76 10.49
CA LYS A 506 -27.02 16.18 9.58
C LYS A 506 -27.06 15.35 8.31
N LEU A 507 -27.08 16.03 7.17
CA LEU A 507 -27.17 15.35 5.87
C LEU A 507 -26.42 16.13 4.77
N VAL A 508 -26.09 15.40 3.70
CA VAL A 508 -25.46 15.96 2.49
C VAL A 508 -26.40 15.72 1.31
N VAL A 509 -26.70 16.77 0.57
CA VAL A 509 -27.46 16.70 -0.67
C VAL A 509 -26.49 16.77 -1.84
N TYR A 510 -26.62 15.84 -2.77
CA TYR A 510 -25.80 15.76 -3.98
C TYR A 510 -26.69 15.98 -5.20
N VAL A 511 -26.20 16.77 -6.15
CA VAL A 511 -26.86 17.00 -7.43
C VAL A 511 -25.87 16.80 -8.57
N THR A 512 -26.20 15.92 -9.51
CA THR A 512 -25.40 15.67 -10.71
C THR A 512 -26.23 16.13 -11.92
N PRO A 513 -25.79 17.15 -12.68
CA PRO A 513 -26.46 17.56 -13.92
C PRO A 513 -26.53 16.40 -14.92
N LYS A 514 -27.52 16.43 -15.82
CA LYS A 514 -27.59 15.44 -16.89
C LYS A 514 -26.42 15.62 -17.87
N VAL A 515 -25.88 14.53 -18.37
CA VAL A 515 -24.93 14.54 -19.50
C VAL A 515 -25.58 15.21 -20.71
N SER A 516 -24.91 16.13 -21.35
CA SER A 516 -25.35 16.81 -22.56
C SER A 516 -24.17 16.98 -23.53
N LYS A 517 -24.45 17.32 -24.80
CA LYS A 517 -23.39 17.60 -25.79
C LYS A 517 -22.44 18.72 -25.33
N THR A 518 -22.98 19.72 -24.60
CA THR A 518 -22.21 20.85 -24.06
C THR A 518 -21.51 20.55 -22.72
N VAL A 519 -21.96 19.50 -22.01
CA VAL A 519 -21.36 19.05 -20.72
C VAL A 519 -21.26 17.52 -20.74
N PRO A 520 -20.27 16.96 -21.43
CA PRO A 520 -20.14 15.51 -21.59
C PRO A 520 -19.75 14.78 -20.29
N LYS A 521 -19.14 15.50 -19.32
CA LYS A 521 -18.80 14.97 -17.99
C LYS A 521 -19.29 15.93 -16.90
N PRO A 522 -20.58 15.86 -16.51
CA PRO A 522 -21.12 16.75 -15.49
C PRO A 522 -20.51 16.46 -14.12
N LYS A 523 -20.04 17.50 -13.43
CA LYS A 523 -19.55 17.40 -12.05
C LYS A 523 -20.74 17.32 -11.10
N THR A 524 -20.70 16.36 -10.16
CA THR A 524 -21.60 16.32 -9.02
C THR A 524 -21.24 17.46 -8.06
N VAL A 525 -22.22 18.22 -7.64
CA VAL A 525 -22.09 19.25 -6.61
C VAL A 525 -22.82 18.80 -5.36
N SER A 526 -22.33 19.18 -4.18
CA SER A 526 -22.93 18.79 -2.91
C SER A 526 -23.03 19.97 -1.95
N ALA A 527 -23.98 19.89 -1.03
CA ALA A 527 -24.11 20.82 0.09
C ALA A 527 -24.52 20.08 1.36
N ARG A 528 -23.94 20.48 2.48
CA ARG A 528 -24.30 19.99 3.81
C ARG A 528 -25.42 20.86 4.38
N ILE A 529 -26.42 20.22 4.96
CA ILE A 529 -27.50 20.89 5.67
C ILE A 529 -27.75 20.21 7.01
N SER A 530 -28.20 21.00 7.98
CA SER A 530 -28.61 20.49 9.28
C SER A 530 -30.07 20.88 9.52
N LEU A 531 -30.90 19.88 9.84
CA LEU A 531 -32.29 20.10 10.22
C LEU A 531 -32.40 19.93 11.75
N LYS A 532 -32.95 20.94 12.43
CA LYS A 532 -33.30 20.81 13.84
C LYS A 532 -34.64 20.10 13.94
N VAL A 533 -34.64 18.83 14.32
CA VAL A 533 -35.86 18.05 14.54
C VAL A 533 -36.36 18.31 15.95
N SER A 534 -37.57 18.82 16.06
CA SER A 534 -38.28 19.07 17.33
C SER A 534 -39.45 18.12 17.53
#